data_adee1bd9abe76d3986b3fa6eff4ad46b
#
_entry.id   adee1bd9abe76d3986b3fa6eff4ad46b
#
_cell.length_a   1.000
_cell.length_b   1.000
_cell.length_c   1.000
_cell.angle_alpha   90.00
_cell.angle_beta   90.00
_cell.angle_gamma   90.00
#
_symmetry.space_group_name_H-M   'P 1'
#
loop_
_entity.id
_entity.type
_entity.pdbx_description
1 polymer ?
#
loop_
_entity_poly.entity_id
_entity_poly.type
_entity_poly.pdbx_seq_one_letter_code
_entity_poly.pdbx_strand_id
1 'polypeptide(L)'
;MRLKRSRLVELKHCPLEQKKDNEGGTYIEYGAAVPFRAEMWAAGGRIQSEMYRIRLPNIRNLRIDGTYTENSGKNGKLSYTVADGPTISVNDGICINGDQPDYKVIAIYPYRYLTLEVEKL
;
A
#
# COMPACT_ATOMS: atom_id res chain seq x y z
N MET A 1 13.08 -1.99 -15.87
CA MET A 1 11.79 -2.67 -15.90
C MET A 1 10.67 -1.68 -15.68
N ARG A 2 9.76 -1.59 -16.63
CA ARG A 2 8.64 -0.65 -16.50
C ARG A 2 7.35 -1.29 -16.95
N LEU A 3 6.27 -0.97 -16.24
CA LEU A 3 4.93 -1.33 -16.64
C LEU A 3 4.46 -0.42 -17.78
N LYS A 4 3.39 -0.82 -18.46
CA LYS A 4 2.86 -0.08 -19.58
C LYS A 4 2.28 1.26 -19.13
N ARG A 5 2.83 2.36 -19.63
CA ARG A 5 2.45 3.72 -19.22
C ARG A 5 0.94 3.98 -19.29
N SER A 6 0.29 3.46 -20.32
CA SER A 6 -1.16 3.68 -20.52
C SER A 6 -2.03 3.05 -19.43
N ARG A 7 -1.47 2.15 -18.62
CA ARG A 7 -2.18 1.48 -17.55
C ARG A 7 -1.85 2.03 -16.16
N LEU A 8 -0.89 2.95 -16.08
CA LEU A 8 -0.46 3.49 -14.80
C LEU A 8 -1.39 4.60 -14.34
N VAL A 9 -1.74 4.55 -13.06
CA VAL A 9 -2.44 5.64 -12.39
C VAL A 9 -1.54 6.21 -11.32
N GLU A 10 -1.72 7.50 -11.03
CA GLU A 10 -0.98 8.14 -9.95
C GLU A 10 -1.78 8.03 -8.66
N LEU A 11 -1.13 7.48 -7.65
CA LEU A 11 -1.68 7.27 -6.32
C LEU A 11 -0.75 7.90 -5.30
N LYS A 12 -1.20 7.99 -4.04
CA LYS A 12 -0.37 8.49 -2.95
C LYS A 12 -0.35 7.49 -1.82
N HIS A 13 0.80 7.41 -1.17
CA HIS A 13 1.03 6.54 -0.02
C HIS A 13 1.23 7.39 1.22
N CYS A 14 0.56 7.03 2.30
CA CYS A 14 0.71 7.68 3.60
C CYS A 14 1.17 6.63 4.62
N PRO A 15 2.37 6.81 5.22
CA PRO A 15 2.82 5.87 6.23
C PRO A 15 1.95 5.96 7.48
N LEU A 16 1.73 4.82 8.13
CA LEU A 16 1.04 4.78 9.41
C LEU A 16 2.07 5.07 10.50
N GLU A 17 1.88 6.14 11.24
CA GLU A 17 2.83 6.60 12.25
C GLU A 17 2.24 6.53 13.65
N GLN A 18 3.05 6.09 14.61
CA GLN A 18 2.68 6.14 16.02
C GLN A 18 3.22 7.43 16.62
N LYS A 19 2.35 8.21 17.22
CA LYS A 19 2.71 9.49 17.85
C LYS A 19 2.31 9.50 19.31
N LYS A 20 2.99 10.35 20.08
CA LYS A 20 2.68 10.55 21.49
C LYS A 20 1.87 11.82 21.67
N ASP A 21 0.83 11.76 22.50
CA ASP A 21 0.07 12.95 22.87
C ASP A 21 0.73 13.67 24.06
N ASN A 22 0.15 14.82 24.46
CA ASN A 22 0.70 15.62 25.55
C ASN A 22 0.48 15.01 26.94
N GLU A 23 -0.31 13.96 27.03
CA GLU A 23 -0.64 13.29 28.31
C GLU A 23 0.11 11.96 28.48
N GLY A 24 1.07 11.68 27.57
CA GLY A 24 1.85 10.44 27.64
C GLY A 24 1.20 9.24 26.97
N GLY A 25 0.00 9.39 26.40
CA GLY A 25 -0.64 8.36 25.62
C GLY A 25 -0.06 8.26 24.21
N THR A 26 -0.42 7.21 23.49
CA THR A 26 0.00 7.03 22.10
C THR A 26 -1.23 6.97 21.20
N TYR A 27 -1.08 7.49 19.99
CA TYR A 27 -2.11 7.39 18.97
C TYR A 27 -1.48 7.13 17.62
N ILE A 28 -2.29 6.68 16.66
CA ILE A 28 -1.83 6.33 15.32
C ILE A 28 -2.48 7.31 14.34
N GLU A 29 -1.66 7.86 13.44
CA GLU A 29 -2.17 8.69 12.35
C GLU A 29 -1.36 8.46 11.09
N TYR A 30 -1.92 8.84 9.95
CA TYR A 30 -1.22 8.75 8.68
C TYR A 30 -0.29 9.95 8.50
N GLY A 31 0.94 9.67 8.05
CA GLY A 31 1.92 10.71 7.77
C GLY A 31 1.73 11.35 6.40
N ALA A 32 2.74 12.10 5.98
CA ALA A 32 2.71 12.85 4.73
C ALA A 32 2.57 11.93 3.52
N ALA A 33 1.78 12.35 2.54
CA ALA A 33 1.53 11.59 1.32
C ALA A 33 2.70 11.71 0.36
N VAL A 34 3.11 10.57 -0.21
CA VAL A 34 4.16 10.50 -1.24
C VAL A 34 3.57 9.86 -2.49
N PRO A 35 3.67 10.51 -3.65
CA PRO A 35 3.10 9.97 -4.88
C PRO A 35 3.88 8.76 -5.40
N PHE A 36 3.16 7.87 -6.07
CA PHE A 36 3.75 6.75 -6.80
C PHE A 36 2.82 6.36 -7.94
N ARG A 37 3.31 5.53 -8.86
CA ARG A 37 2.53 5.04 -9.99
C ARG A 37 2.38 3.54 -9.94
N ALA A 38 1.18 3.07 -10.28
CA ALA A 38 0.87 1.65 -10.24
C ALA A 38 -0.23 1.31 -11.24
N GLU A 39 -0.27 0.04 -11.63
CA GLU A 39 -1.46 -0.53 -12.25
C GLU A 39 -2.43 -0.90 -11.13
N MET A 40 -3.73 -0.71 -11.37
CA MET A 40 -4.76 -1.02 -10.38
C MET A 40 -5.87 -1.82 -11.04
N TRP A 41 -6.31 -2.90 -10.37
CA TRP A 41 -7.47 -3.66 -10.82
C TRP A 41 -8.22 -4.22 -9.63
N ALA A 42 -9.51 -4.52 -9.84
CA ALA A 42 -10.35 -5.09 -8.79
C ALA A 42 -9.86 -6.48 -8.41
N ALA A 43 -9.91 -6.80 -7.13
CA ALA A 43 -9.60 -8.13 -6.67
C ALA A 43 -10.61 -9.14 -7.23
N GLY A 44 -10.11 -10.31 -7.58
CA GLY A 44 -10.93 -11.36 -8.17
C GLY A 44 -10.14 -12.66 -8.27
N GLY A 45 -10.70 -13.60 -8.99
CA GLY A 45 -10.10 -14.91 -9.13
C GLY A 45 -10.39 -15.80 -7.93
N ARG A 46 -10.09 -17.08 -8.12
CA ARG A 46 -10.46 -18.12 -7.15
C ARG A 46 -9.78 -17.93 -5.79
N ILE A 47 -8.49 -17.67 -5.79
CA ILE A 47 -7.72 -17.57 -4.55
C ILE A 47 -8.18 -16.37 -3.71
N GLN A 48 -8.29 -15.19 -4.31
CA GLN A 48 -8.74 -14.01 -3.59
C GLN A 48 -10.20 -14.15 -3.14
N SER A 49 -11.06 -14.74 -3.95
CA SER A 49 -12.45 -14.97 -3.58
C SER A 49 -12.57 -15.89 -2.35
N GLU A 50 -11.74 -16.91 -2.26
CA GLU A 50 -11.71 -17.80 -1.10
C GLU A 50 -11.13 -17.10 0.14
N MET A 51 -10.09 -16.29 -0.03
CA MET A 51 -9.44 -15.59 1.08
C MET A 51 -10.31 -14.48 1.68
N TYR A 52 -10.95 -13.69 0.84
CA TYR A 52 -11.61 -12.46 1.29
C TYR A 52 -13.13 -12.51 1.31
N ARG A 53 -13.75 -13.42 0.56
CA ARG A 53 -15.19 -13.64 0.57
C ARG A 53 -16.01 -12.35 0.47
N ILE A 54 -16.77 -12.02 1.50
CA ILE A 54 -17.63 -10.84 1.55
C ILE A 54 -16.84 -9.53 1.45
N ARG A 55 -15.56 -9.53 1.81
CA ARG A 55 -14.69 -8.35 1.73
C ARG A 55 -14.19 -8.07 0.32
N LEU A 56 -14.29 -9.06 -0.59
CA LEU A 56 -13.67 -8.99 -1.92
C LEU A 56 -14.01 -7.72 -2.71
N PRO A 57 -15.26 -7.21 -2.72
CA PRO A 57 -15.59 -6.00 -3.49
C PRO A 57 -14.85 -4.74 -3.00
N ASN A 58 -14.33 -4.75 -1.77
CA ASN A 58 -13.62 -3.62 -1.19
C ASN A 58 -12.10 -3.73 -1.34
N ILE A 59 -11.62 -4.76 -2.05
CA ILE A 59 -10.20 -5.01 -2.21
C ILE A 59 -9.78 -4.74 -3.64
N ARG A 60 -8.63 -4.08 -3.78
CA ARG A 60 -8.01 -3.81 -5.07
C ARG A 60 -6.58 -4.30 -5.07
N ASN A 61 -6.10 -4.68 -6.25
CA ASN A 61 -4.71 -5.06 -6.45
C ASN A 61 -3.96 -3.89 -7.06
N LEU A 62 -2.75 -3.65 -6.57
CA LEU A 62 -1.84 -2.64 -7.11
C LEU A 62 -0.55 -3.32 -7.51
N ARG A 63 -0.03 -2.98 -8.68
CA ARG A 63 1.30 -3.39 -9.13
C ARG A 63 2.11 -2.14 -9.38
N ILE A 64 3.14 -1.94 -8.56
CA ILE A 64 3.89 -0.69 -8.55
C ILE A 64 4.94 -0.68 -9.64
N ASP A 65 5.02 0.44 -10.38
CA ASP A 65 6.01 0.64 -11.43
C ASP A 65 7.39 0.87 -10.82
N GLY A 66 8.40 0.25 -11.44
CA GLY A 66 9.79 0.44 -11.06
C GLY A 66 10.34 -0.66 -10.15
N THR A 67 11.57 -0.45 -9.71
CA THR A 67 12.27 -1.37 -8.81
C THR A 67 12.01 -1.01 -7.36
N TYR A 68 12.32 -1.93 -6.46
CA TYR A 68 12.15 -1.71 -5.04
C TYR A 68 13.22 -2.45 -4.24
N THR A 69 13.38 -2.05 -2.98
CA THR A 69 14.30 -2.67 -2.03
C THR A 69 13.53 -3.14 -0.81
N GLU A 70 13.78 -4.38 -0.37
CA GLU A 70 13.19 -4.92 0.85
C GLU A 70 14.04 -4.50 2.04
N ASN A 71 13.39 -4.04 3.12
CA ASN A 71 14.05 -3.62 4.35
C ASN A 71 13.51 -4.43 5.53
N SER A 72 14.42 -4.90 6.39
CA SER A 72 14.06 -5.52 7.65
C SER A 72 14.28 -4.52 8.78
N GLY A 73 13.22 -4.16 9.47
CA GLY A 73 13.30 -3.28 10.63
C GLY A 73 13.51 -4.04 11.94
N LYS A 74 13.55 -3.30 13.03
CA LYS A 74 13.55 -3.87 14.36
C LYS A 74 12.29 -4.71 14.55
N ASN A 75 12.41 -5.83 15.25
CA ASN A 75 11.29 -6.76 15.50
C ASN A 75 10.81 -7.51 14.26
N GLY A 76 11.65 -7.59 13.21
CA GLY A 76 11.31 -8.35 12.01
C GLY A 76 10.25 -7.71 11.12
N LYS A 77 9.89 -6.44 11.36
CA LYS A 77 8.93 -5.74 10.52
C LYS A 77 9.53 -5.47 9.14
N LEU A 78 8.85 -5.94 8.10
CA LEU A 78 9.28 -5.72 6.72
C LEU A 78 8.68 -4.44 6.16
N SER A 79 9.48 -3.75 5.35
CA SER A 79 9.02 -2.63 4.55
C SER A 79 9.69 -2.69 3.19
N TYR A 80 9.14 -1.97 2.21
CA TYR A 80 9.63 -2.00 0.84
C TYR A 80 9.74 -0.57 0.33
N THR A 81 10.94 -0.18 -0.07
CA THR A 81 11.20 1.16 -0.61
C THR A 81 11.18 1.11 -2.13
N VAL A 82 10.24 1.82 -2.72
CA VAL A 82 10.15 1.96 -4.19
C VAL A 82 11.18 2.98 -4.64
N ALA A 83 11.89 2.68 -5.74
CA ALA A 83 12.85 3.61 -6.32
C ALA A 83 12.15 4.93 -6.67
N ASP A 84 12.67 6.05 -6.14
CA ASP A 84 12.10 7.40 -6.30
C ASP A 84 10.66 7.51 -5.77
N GLY A 85 10.31 6.69 -4.79
CA GLY A 85 8.97 6.63 -4.25
C GLY A 85 8.92 6.36 -2.76
N PRO A 86 7.74 5.94 -2.25
CA PRO A 86 7.55 5.75 -0.82
C PRO A 86 8.16 4.45 -0.29
N THR A 87 8.27 4.37 1.02
CA THR A 87 8.55 3.13 1.75
C THR A 87 7.24 2.60 2.31
N ILE A 88 6.87 1.39 1.90
CA ILE A 88 5.53 0.83 2.12
C ILE A 88 5.58 -0.32 3.13
N SER A 89 4.65 -0.30 4.07
CA SER A 89 4.44 -1.37 5.06
C SER A 89 2.96 -1.74 5.14
N VAL A 90 2.67 -2.92 5.65
CA VAL A 90 1.28 -3.33 5.90
C VAL A 90 0.62 -2.35 6.88
N ASN A 91 -0.63 -2.04 6.64
CA ASN A 91 -1.49 -1.07 7.34
C ASN A 91 -1.27 0.39 6.96
N ASP A 92 -0.30 0.69 6.10
CA ASP A 92 -0.15 2.04 5.58
C ASP A 92 -1.37 2.45 4.75
N GLY A 93 -1.61 3.75 4.63
CA GLY A 93 -2.72 4.30 3.87
C GLY A 93 -2.39 4.52 2.41
N ILE A 94 -3.38 4.33 1.55
CA ILE A 94 -3.28 4.62 0.12
C ILE A 94 -4.42 5.56 -0.26
N CYS A 95 -4.08 6.63 -0.96
CA CYS A 95 -5.06 7.60 -1.46
C CYS A 95 -5.36 7.26 -2.92
N ILE A 96 -6.56 6.76 -3.20
CA ILE A 96 -6.97 6.40 -4.55
C ILE A 96 -7.88 7.48 -5.15
N ASN A 97 -8.86 7.94 -4.39
CA ASN A 97 -9.89 8.86 -4.90
C ASN A 97 -9.73 10.30 -4.42
N GLY A 98 -8.61 10.64 -3.80
CA GLY A 98 -8.42 12.00 -3.28
C GLY A 98 -7.10 12.15 -2.55
N ASP A 99 -7.03 13.17 -1.69
CA ASP A 99 -5.80 13.50 -0.97
C ASP A 99 -5.74 12.90 0.44
N GLN A 100 -6.79 12.19 0.84
CA GLN A 100 -6.83 11.50 2.13
C GLN A 100 -6.82 9.99 1.90
N PRO A 101 -6.23 9.21 2.82
CA PRO A 101 -6.24 7.77 2.70
C PRO A 101 -7.66 7.21 2.70
N ASP A 102 -8.01 6.51 1.65
CA ASP A 102 -9.30 5.83 1.51
C ASP A 102 -9.16 4.32 1.43
N TYR A 103 -7.94 3.82 1.37
CA TYR A 103 -7.61 2.40 1.40
C TYR A 103 -6.44 2.16 2.34
N LYS A 104 -6.30 0.94 2.84
CA LYS A 104 -5.13 0.51 3.62
C LYS A 104 -4.48 -0.71 2.98
N VAL A 105 -3.18 -0.82 3.13
CA VAL A 105 -2.41 -1.97 2.65
C VAL A 105 -2.68 -3.16 3.58
N ILE A 106 -3.22 -4.25 3.03
CA ILE A 106 -3.49 -5.46 3.82
C ILE A 106 -2.51 -6.59 3.53
N ALA A 107 -1.84 -6.57 2.38
CA ALA A 107 -0.83 -7.57 2.05
C ALA A 107 0.15 -6.99 1.05
N ILE A 108 1.41 -7.47 1.11
CA ILE A 108 2.47 -7.07 0.19
C ILE A 108 3.12 -8.34 -0.34
N TYR A 109 3.27 -8.40 -1.67
CA TYR A 109 3.91 -9.52 -2.36
C TYR A 109 5.14 -9.02 -3.11
N PRO A 110 6.36 -9.41 -2.67
CA PRO A 110 7.60 -8.96 -3.31
C PRO A 110 7.92 -9.79 -4.55
N TYR A 111 7.10 -9.64 -5.57
CA TYR A 111 7.30 -10.27 -6.87
C TYR A 111 8.26 -9.44 -7.72
N ARG A 112 8.35 -9.73 -9.01
CA ARG A 112 9.15 -8.95 -9.96
C ARG A 112 8.81 -7.46 -9.88
N TYR A 113 7.50 -7.15 -9.80
CA TYR A 113 6.99 -5.84 -9.45
C TYR A 113 6.35 -5.95 -8.07
N LEU A 114 6.59 -4.95 -7.22
CA LEU A 114 5.97 -4.93 -5.89
C LEU A 114 4.46 -4.89 -6.04
N THR A 115 3.79 -5.87 -5.48
CA THR A 115 2.34 -6.04 -5.62
C THR A 115 1.68 -5.90 -4.26
N LEU A 116 0.63 -5.09 -4.19
CA LEU A 116 -0.11 -4.84 -2.96
C LEU A 116 -1.56 -5.30 -3.12
N GLU A 117 -2.13 -5.76 -2.01
CA GLU A 117 -3.58 -5.83 -1.86
C GLU A 117 -3.99 -4.72 -0.89
N VAL A 118 -4.95 -3.90 -1.29
CA VAL A 118 -5.44 -2.78 -0.49
C VAL A 118 -6.94 -2.91 -0.27
N GLU A 119 -7.40 -2.54 0.91
CA GLU A 119 -8.81 -2.65 1.28
C GLU A 119 -9.37 -1.28 1.62
N LYS A 120 -10.58 -1.00 1.15
CA LYS A 120 -11.27 0.26 1.42
C LYS A 120 -11.50 0.43 2.93
N LEU A 121 -11.18 1.62 3.40
CA LEU A 121 -11.40 2.02 4.78
C LEU A 121 -12.88 2.22 5.10
#